data_7bf359741c2e64c44304b174e8b2bba7
#
_entry.id   7bf359741c2e64c44304b174e8b2bba7
#
_cell.length_a   1.000
_cell.length_b   1.000
_cell.length_c   1.000
_cell.angle_alpha   90.00
_cell.angle_beta   90.00
_cell.angle_gamma   90.00
#
_symmetry.space_group_name_H-M   'P 1'
#
loop_
_entity.id
_entity.type
_entity.pdbx_description
1 polymer ?
#
loop_
_entity_poly.entity_id
_entity_poly.type
_entity_poly.pdbx_seq_one_letter_code
_entity_poly.pdbx_strand_id
1 'polypeptide(L)'
;EYETKDTDILAAFRVTPQPGVPPEEAGAAVAAESSTGTWTTVWTDGLTSLDRYKGRCYHIEPVVGEENKYIAYVAYPLDLFEEGSVTNMFTSIVGNVFGFKALRALRLEDLRIPPAYSKTFQGPPHGIQSERDKLNKYGRPLLGCTIKPKLGLSAKNYGRACYECLRXXXXXXXXXXXXXXXXXXXXXXXXXXXXXXXXXXXXXXXXXXXXXXXXXXXXXEEMLKRAVFARELGVPIIMHDYLTGGFTANTSLAYYCRDNGLLLHIHRAMHAVIDRQKNHGMHFRVLAKALRMSGGDHIHAGTVVGKLEGEREMTLGFVDLLRDDYIEKDRSRGIFFTQDWVSMPGVIPVASGGI
;
A
#
# COMPACT_ATOMS: atom_id res chain seq x y z
N GLU A 1 19.75 -8.44 26.80
CA GLU A 1 19.58 -8.55 25.36
C GLU A 1 18.19 -9.12 25.07
N TYR A 2 17.40 -8.42 24.24
CA TYR A 2 16.02 -8.82 24.01
C TYR A 2 15.96 -9.91 22.94
N GLU A 3 15.19 -10.94 23.22
CA GLU A 3 14.93 -12.00 22.26
C GLU A 3 13.54 -11.81 21.67
N THR A 4 13.46 -11.70 20.33
CA THR A 4 12.19 -11.43 19.67
C THR A 4 11.25 -12.63 19.76
N LYS A 5 9.96 -12.34 19.76
CA LYS A 5 8.91 -13.37 19.78
C LYS A 5 8.30 -13.51 18.40
N ASP A 6 7.74 -14.69 18.14
CA ASP A 6 7.05 -14.93 16.87
C ASP A 6 5.87 -13.98 16.68
N THR A 7 5.30 -13.48 17.77
CA THR A 7 4.15 -12.57 17.70
C THR A 7 4.53 -11.10 17.63
N ASP A 8 5.81 -10.77 17.76
CA ASP A 8 6.25 -9.37 17.68
C ASP A 8 6.12 -8.83 16.26
N ILE A 9 5.74 -7.56 16.13
CA ILE A 9 5.94 -6.83 14.88
C ILE A 9 7.36 -6.32 14.91
N LEU A 10 8.13 -6.61 13.86
CA LEU A 10 9.52 -6.18 13.77
C LEU A 10 9.65 -5.07 12.75
N ALA A 11 10.49 -4.08 13.06
CA ALA A 11 10.73 -2.95 12.17
C ALA A 11 12.23 -2.76 11.98
N ALA A 12 12.62 -2.41 10.76
CA ALA A 12 13.97 -2.02 10.45
C ALA A 12 13.97 -0.54 10.08
N PHE A 13 14.71 0.26 10.85
CA PHE A 13 14.80 1.70 10.62
C PHE A 13 16.22 2.06 10.19
N ARG A 14 16.32 2.89 9.15
CA ARG A 14 17.58 3.55 8.82
C ARG A 14 17.65 4.82 9.65
N VAL A 15 18.65 4.90 10.52
CA VAL A 15 18.76 5.97 11.51
C VAL A 15 20.00 6.81 11.22
N THR A 16 19.82 8.13 11.19
CA THR A 16 20.92 9.08 11.14
C THR A 16 20.87 9.90 12.42
N PRO A 17 21.69 9.54 13.43
CA PRO A 17 21.66 10.31 14.68
C PRO A 17 22.22 11.71 14.51
N GLN A 18 21.84 12.62 15.37
CA GLN A 18 22.51 13.91 15.46
C GLN A 18 23.95 13.70 15.92
N PRO A 19 24.87 14.61 15.56
CA PRO A 19 26.23 14.50 16.03
C PRO A 19 26.28 14.40 17.56
N GLY A 20 27.08 13.45 18.06
CA GLY A 20 27.23 13.25 19.49
C GLY A 20 26.23 12.31 20.12
N VAL A 21 25.23 11.84 19.36
CA VAL A 21 24.26 10.87 19.89
C VAL A 21 24.74 9.48 19.49
N PRO A 22 25.01 8.60 20.48
CA PRO A 22 25.45 7.24 20.13
C PRO A 22 24.33 6.47 19.41
N PRO A 23 24.69 5.54 18.52
CA PRO A 23 23.66 4.79 17.80
C PRO A 23 22.75 3.99 18.74
N GLU A 24 23.28 3.43 19.82
CA GLU A 24 22.45 2.68 20.76
C GLU A 24 21.41 3.55 21.42
N GLU A 25 21.78 4.79 21.75
CA GLU A 25 20.84 5.74 22.33
C GLU A 25 19.78 6.14 21.31
N ALA A 26 20.20 6.34 20.07
CA ALA A 26 19.24 6.69 19.00
C ALA A 26 18.25 5.55 18.77
N GLY A 27 18.74 4.32 18.73
CA GLY A 27 17.86 3.18 18.53
C GLY A 27 16.87 3.00 19.67
N ALA A 28 17.34 3.18 20.91
CA ALA A 28 16.45 3.09 22.06
C ALA A 28 15.40 4.18 22.03
N ALA A 29 15.77 5.38 21.59
CA ALA A 29 14.81 6.48 21.49
C ALA A 29 13.75 6.18 20.43
N VAL A 30 14.16 5.62 19.28
CA VAL A 30 13.21 5.24 18.24
C VAL A 30 12.20 4.24 18.80
N ALA A 31 12.69 3.21 19.50
CA ALA A 31 11.80 2.19 20.06
C ALA A 31 10.81 2.79 21.06
N ALA A 32 11.29 3.63 21.95
CA ALA A 32 10.44 4.21 23.00
C ALA A 32 9.41 5.17 22.41
N GLU A 33 9.85 6.10 21.55
CA GLU A 33 8.98 7.13 21.01
C GLU A 33 7.91 6.55 20.07
N SER A 34 8.17 5.40 19.48
CA SER A 34 7.20 4.76 18.59
C SER A 34 6.32 3.75 19.31
N SER A 35 6.42 3.63 20.62
CA SER A 35 5.59 2.69 21.37
C SER A 35 4.99 3.37 22.60
N THR A 36 5.72 3.39 23.73
CA THR A 36 5.15 3.92 24.96
C THR A 36 5.24 5.44 25.07
N GLY A 37 5.88 6.09 24.12
CA GLY A 37 5.81 7.55 23.99
C GLY A 37 6.91 8.32 24.66
N THR A 38 7.78 7.68 25.42
CA THR A 38 8.87 8.41 26.07
C THR A 38 10.08 7.51 26.27
N TRP A 39 11.25 8.14 26.14
CA TRP A 39 12.50 7.45 26.43
C TRP A 39 13.11 7.92 27.76
N THR A 40 12.39 8.77 28.46
CA THR A 40 12.80 9.23 29.78
C THR A 40 11.78 8.76 30.80
N THR A 41 12.21 8.71 32.04
CA THR A 41 11.34 8.28 33.13
C THR A 41 10.38 9.41 33.53
N VAL A 42 9.11 9.09 33.66
CA VAL A 42 8.11 10.03 34.15
C VAL A 42 7.38 9.39 35.33
N TRP A 43 6.73 10.22 36.14
CA TRP A 43 6.12 9.73 37.38
C TRP A 43 4.96 8.76 37.11
N THR A 44 4.30 8.91 35.98
CA THR A 44 3.19 8.04 35.63
C THR A 44 3.65 6.64 35.20
N ASP A 45 4.95 6.42 34.99
CA ASP A 45 5.45 5.09 34.64
C ASP A 45 5.10 4.07 35.73
N GLY A 46 5.00 4.52 37.00
CA GLY A 46 4.64 3.63 38.08
C GLY A 46 3.19 3.21 38.09
N LEU A 47 2.37 3.83 37.26
CA LEU A 47 0.93 3.53 37.20
C LEU A 47 0.57 2.55 36.10
N THR A 48 1.53 2.08 35.31
CA THR A 48 1.24 1.23 34.18
C THR A 48 2.30 0.14 34.04
N SER A 49 1.95 -0.90 33.29
CA SER A 49 2.89 -1.97 32.96
C SER A 49 3.51 -1.65 31.60
N LEU A 50 4.59 -0.88 31.62
CA LEU A 50 5.25 -0.47 30.37
C LEU A 50 5.76 -1.67 29.58
N ASP A 51 6.22 -2.72 30.26
CA ASP A 51 6.80 -3.87 29.59
C ASP A 51 5.82 -4.54 28.63
N ARG A 52 4.53 -4.44 28.93
CA ARG A 52 3.51 -5.07 28.09
C ARG A 52 3.42 -4.41 26.71
N TYR A 53 3.74 -3.12 26.65
CA TYR A 53 3.54 -2.35 25.41
C TYR A 53 4.81 -1.76 24.83
N LYS A 54 5.91 -1.89 25.52
CA LYS A 54 7.16 -1.20 25.17
C LYS A 54 7.83 -1.84 23.97
N GLY A 55 8.20 -1.02 22.98
CA GLY A 55 9.06 -1.46 21.90
C GLY A 55 10.51 -1.51 22.35
N ARG A 56 11.28 -2.40 21.76
CA ARG A 56 12.67 -2.59 22.15
C ARG A 56 13.55 -2.65 20.91
N CYS A 57 14.64 -1.87 20.94
CA CYS A 57 15.67 -1.96 19.92
C CYS A 57 16.56 -3.15 20.27
N TYR A 58 16.47 -4.22 19.49
CA TYR A 58 17.18 -5.45 19.85
C TYR A 58 18.47 -5.64 19.07
N HIS A 59 18.73 -4.81 18.08
CA HIS A 59 19.96 -4.91 17.31
C HIS A 59 20.20 -3.62 16.56
N ILE A 60 21.47 -3.24 16.42
CA ILE A 60 21.86 -2.08 15.64
C ILE A 60 23.11 -2.46 14.87
N GLU A 61 23.19 -2.05 13.61
CA GLU A 61 24.36 -2.31 12.79
C GLU A 61 24.65 -1.09 11.93
N PRO A 62 25.94 -0.79 11.70
CA PRO A 62 26.27 0.31 10.80
C PRO A 62 25.94 -0.04 9.36
N VAL A 63 25.64 0.98 8.57
CA VAL A 63 25.42 0.79 7.14
C VAL A 63 26.79 0.82 6.46
N VAL A 64 27.13 -0.24 5.75
CA VAL A 64 28.43 -0.37 5.10
C VAL A 64 28.59 0.75 4.06
N GLY A 65 29.71 1.46 4.14
CA GLY A 65 30.03 2.49 3.18
C GLY A 65 29.37 3.84 3.43
N GLU A 66 28.62 3.99 4.50
CA GLU A 66 27.95 5.27 4.80
C GLU A 66 28.26 5.68 6.23
N GLU A 67 28.70 6.92 6.37
CA GLU A 67 29.11 7.45 7.68
C GLU A 67 27.88 7.87 8.45
N ASN A 68 27.85 7.53 9.75
CA ASN A 68 26.81 7.95 10.68
C ASN A 68 25.41 7.49 10.24
N LYS A 69 25.34 6.33 9.61
CA LYS A 69 24.07 5.70 9.23
C LYS A 69 24.03 4.30 9.82
N TYR A 70 22.89 3.95 10.39
CA TYR A 70 22.73 2.67 11.07
C TYR A 70 21.38 2.07 10.72
N ILE A 71 21.29 0.74 10.80
CA ILE A 71 19.98 0.06 10.75
C ILE A 71 19.67 -0.37 12.17
N ALA A 72 18.59 0.14 12.73
CA ALA A 72 18.11 -0.22 14.06
C ALA A 72 16.92 -1.15 13.91
N TYR A 73 16.97 -2.28 14.59
CA TYR A 73 15.90 -3.28 14.55
C TYR A 73 15.10 -3.19 15.84
N VAL A 74 13.80 -2.98 15.69
CA VAL A 74 12.91 -2.75 16.83
C VAL A 74 11.82 -3.82 16.83
N ALA A 75 11.54 -4.37 18.00
CA ALA A 75 10.47 -5.34 18.19
C ALA A 75 9.36 -4.68 19.01
N TYR A 76 8.13 -4.80 18.53
CA TYR A 76 6.96 -4.27 19.19
C TYR A 76 6.05 -5.41 19.65
N PRO A 77 5.60 -5.38 20.91
CA PRO A 77 4.66 -6.41 21.35
C PRO A 77 3.35 -6.33 20.58
N LEU A 78 2.75 -7.46 20.35
CA LEU A 78 1.49 -7.52 19.61
C LEU A 78 0.39 -6.69 20.27
N ASP A 79 0.36 -6.69 21.60
CA ASP A 79 -0.67 -5.98 22.34
C ASP A 79 -0.67 -4.47 22.13
N LEU A 80 0.39 -3.92 21.55
CA LEU A 80 0.45 -2.49 21.27
C LEU A 80 -0.55 -2.07 20.18
N PHE A 81 -0.97 -2.99 19.34
CA PHE A 81 -1.67 -2.66 18.09
C PHE A 81 -3.10 -3.15 18.08
N GLU A 82 -3.96 -2.34 17.48
CA GLU A 82 -5.36 -2.70 17.28
C GLU A 82 -5.50 -3.66 16.12
N GLU A 83 -6.29 -4.70 16.31
CA GLU A 83 -6.52 -5.71 15.27
C GLU A 83 -7.17 -5.08 14.05
N GLY A 84 -6.69 -5.49 12.87
CA GLY A 84 -7.29 -5.10 11.61
C GLY A 84 -7.12 -3.64 11.22
N SER A 85 -6.18 -2.92 11.85
CA SER A 85 -6.07 -1.48 11.62
C SER A 85 -4.65 -1.08 11.22
N VAL A 86 -4.45 -0.84 9.92
CA VAL A 86 -3.21 -0.25 9.44
C VAL A 86 -3.04 1.16 9.99
N THR A 87 -4.15 1.89 10.13
CA THR A 87 -4.13 3.24 10.68
C THR A 87 -3.53 3.25 12.09
N ASN A 88 -3.99 2.34 12.95
CA ASN A 88 -3.46 2.26 14.31
C ASN A 88 -1.99 1.85 14.30
N MET A 89 -1.64 0.87 13.49
CA MET A 89 -0.25 0.42 13.41
C MET A 89 0.68 1.57 13.06
N PHE A 90 0.33 2.33 12.03
CA PHE A 90 1.17 3.45 11.60
C PHE A 90 1.12 4.62 12.57
N THR A 91 0.01 4.82 13.28
CA THR A 91 -0.04 5.87 14.29
C THR A 91 1.04 5.66 15.35
N SER A 92 1.28 4.41 15.72
CA SER A 92 2.36 4.11 16.66
C SER A 92 3.74 4.18 15.99
N ILE A 93 3.93 3.39 14.95
CA ILE A 93 5.30 3.20 14.42
C ILE A 93 5.83 4.47 13.78
N VAL A 94 4.99 5.20 13.03
CA VAL A 94 5.47 6.36 12.29
C VAL A 94 4.80 7.66 12.70
N GLY A 95 4.00 7.65 13.77
CA GLY A 95 3.22 8.83 14.13
C GLY A 95 4.02 10.02 14.64
N ASN A 96 5.03 9.76 15.47
CA ASN A 96 5.75 10.85 16.14
C ASN A 96 7.25 10.83 15.94
N VAL A 97 7.85 9.65 15.92
CA VAL A 97 9.30 9.55 16.11
C VAL A 97 10.09 10.21 14.98
N PHE A 98 9.47 10.39 13.81
CA PHE A 98 10.18 10.99 12.69
C PHE A 98 10.47 12.48 12.88
N GLY A 99 9.81 13.12 13.87
CA GLY A 99 10.12 14.48 14.25
C GLY A 99 11.04 14.63 15.46
N PHE A 100 11.60 13.53 15.94
CA PHE A 100 12.40 13.55 17.15
C PHE A 100 13.75 14.24 16.93
N LYS A 101 14.08 15.20 17.79
CA LYS A 101 15.22 16.08 17.56
C LYS A 101 16.58 15.39 17.68
N ALA A 102 16.66 14.28 18.41
CA ALA A 102 17.91 13.53 18.52
C ALA A 102 18.30 12.84 17.23
N LEU A 103 17.37 12.77 16.29
CA LEU A 103 17.62 12.15 14.99
C LEU A 103 17.70 13.21 13.93
N ARG A 104 18.72 13.09 13.07
CA ARG A 104 18.84 13.96 11.92
C ARG A 104 17.91 13.50 10.80
N ALA A 105 17.73 12.19 10.68
CA ALA A 105 16.82 11.58 9.71
C ALA A 105 16.48 10.19 10.16
N LEU A 106 15.32 9.71 9.70
CA LEU A 106 14.82 8.38 10.06
C LEU A 106 14.01 7.84 8.90
N ARG A 107 14.28 6.60 8.50
CA ARG A 107 13.51 5.98 7.44
C ARG A 107 13.07 4.60 7.86
N LEU A 108 11.79 4.29 7.73
CA LEU A 108 11.27 2.95 7.97
C LEU A 108 11.53 2.11 6.71
N GLU A 109 12.44 1.14 6.82
CA GLU A 109 12.86 0.35 5.67
C GLU A 109 12.02 -0.89 5.45
N ASP A 110 11.55 -1.51 6.54
CA ASP A 110 10.78 -2.73 6.40
C ASP A 110 10.05 -3.03 7.70
N LEU A 111 9.01 -3.86 7.59
CA LEU A 111 8.28 -4.38 8.73
C LEU A 111 8.12 -5.88 8.55
N ARG A 112 8.16 -6.64 9.65
CA ARG A 112 7.67 -8.00 9.63
C ARG A 112 6.31 -8.03 10.31
N ILE A 113 5.30 -8.49 9.58
CA ILE A 113 3.94 -8.61 10.10
C ILE A 113 3.73 -10.07 10.48
N PRO A 114 3.65 -10.39 11.77
CA PRO A 114 3.51 -11.80 12.16
C PRO A 114 2.11 -12.32 11.82
N PRO A 115 1.99 -13.64 11.61
CA PRO A 115 0.67 -14.21 11.32
C PRO A 115 -0.37 -13.88 12.38
N ALA A 116 0.03 -13.78 13.64
CA ALA A 116 -0.91 -13.42 14.71
C ALA A 116 -1.57 -12.07 14.48
N TYR A 117 -0.90 -11.18 13.76
CA TYR A 117 -1.48 -9.87 13.43
C TYR A 117 -2.12 -9.88 12.04
N SER A 118 -1.44 -10.46 11.04
CA SER A 118 -1.99 -10.41 9.68
C SER A 118 -3.32 -11.14 9.56
N LYS A 119 -3.53 -12.16 10.39
CA LYS A 119 -4.81 -12.90 10.37
C LYS A 119 -6.00 -12.04 10.78
N THR A 120 -5.75 -10.88 11.41
CA THR A 120 -6.85 -10.00 11.81
C THR A 120 -7.29 -9.08 10.66
N PHE A 121 -6.64 -9.16 9.52
CA PHE A 121 -6.95 -8.36 8.33
C PHE A 121 -7.61 -9.23 7.28
N GLN A 122 -8.61 -8.68 6.61
CA GLN A 122 -9.21 -9.37 5.47
C GLN A 122 -8.23 -9.46 4.31
N GLY A 123 -7.46 -8.40 4.07
CA GLY A 123 -6.56 -8.32 2.92
C GLY A 123 -7.31 -7.98 1.65
N PRO A 124 -6.72 -8.29 0.49
CA PRO A 124 -7.37 -8.00 -0.79
C PRO A 124 -8.77 -8.60 -0.85
N PRO A 125 -9.73 -7.87 -1.43
CA PRO A 125 -11.10 -8.40 -1.51
C PRO A 125 -11.18 -9.78 -2.17
N HIS A 126 -10.44 -9.98 -3.27
CA HIS A 126 -10.53 -11.23 -4.01
C HIS A 126 -9.17 -11.86 -4.26
N GLY A 127 -8.19 -11.04 -4.65
CA GLY A 127 -6.84 -11.53 -4.86
C GLY A 127 -6.59 -11.99 -6.29
N ILE A 128 -5.35 -12.43 -6.52
CA ILE A 128 -4.87 -12.74 -7.85
C ILE A 128 -5.63 -13.91 -8.47
N GLN A 129 -5.81 -14.99 -7.71
CA GLN A 129 -6.43 -16.18 -8.30
C GLN A 129 -7.88 -15.95 -8.66
N SER A 130 -8.62 -15.27 -7.79
CA SER A 130 -10.02 -14.97 -8.07
C SER A 130 -10.16 -14.10 -9.31
N GLU A 131 -9.27 -13.13 -9.47
CA GLU A 131 -9.32 -12.27 -10.65
C GLU A 131 -8.99 -13.04 -11.91
N ARG A 132 -7.99 -13.91 -11.86
CA ARG A 132 -7.66 -14.76 -12.99
C ARG A 132 -8.87 -15.61 -13.40
N ASP A 133 -9.53 -16.18 -12.41
CA ASP A 133 -10.71 -17.02 -12.68
C ASP A 133 -11.85 -16.19 -13.26
N LYS A 134 -12.07 -15.00 -12.70
CA LYS A 134 -13.17 -14.14 -13.13
C LYS A 134 -13.00 -13.67 -14.58
N LEU A 135 -11.74 -13.36 -14.96
CA LEU A 135 -11.44 -12.90 -16.32
C LEU A 135 -11.11 -14.04 -17.26
N ASN A 136 -10.94 -15.25 -16.75
CA ASN A 136 -10.53 -16.42 -17.53
C ASN A 136 -9.21 -16.16 -18.26
N LYS A 137 -8.25 -15.56 -17.58
CA LYS A 137 -6.94 -15.23 -18.13
C LYS A 137 -5.86 -15.82 -17.24
N TYR A 138 -5.06 -16.69 -17.81
CA TYR A 138 -4.04 -17.42 -17.04
C TYR A 138 -2.69 -17.34 -17.75
N GLY A 139 -1.64 -17.27 -16.94
CA GLY A 139 -0.28 -17.40 -17.41
C GLY A 139 0.23 -16.27 -18.28
N ARG A 140 -0.43 -15.11 -18.23
CA ARG A 140 0.01 -13.97 -19.02
C ARG A 140 -0.34 -12.68 -18.31
N PRO A 141 0.38 -11.58 -18.64
CA PRO A 141 0.03 -10.28 -18.06
C PRO A 141 -1.35 -9.81 -18.52
N LEU A 142 -1.99 -9.04 -17.66
CA LEU A 142 -3.19 -8.31 -18.03
C LEU A 142 -2.81 -6.91 -18.49
N LEU A 143 -3.44 -6.42 -19.52
CA LEU A 143 -3.14 -5.09 -20.05
C LEU A 143 -4.19 -4.09 -19.62
N GLY A 144 -3.74 -2.95 -19.12
CA GLY A 144 -4.61 -1.87 -18.73
C GLY A 144 -4.21 -0.58 -19.43
N CYS A 145 -5.18 0.30 -19.57
CA CYS A 145 -4.97 1.59 -20.20
C CYS A 145 -5.47 2.68 -19.29
N THR A 146 -4.67 3.72 -19.11
CA THR A 146 -5.11 4.92 -18.37
C THR A 146 -5.48 5.98 -19.40
N ILE A 147 -6.71 6.46 -19.30
CA ILE A 147 -7.23 7.43 -20.25
C ILE A 147 -6.55 8.77 -20.07
N LYS A 148 -6.11 9.35 -21.16
CA LYS A 148 -5.49 10.68 -21.19
C LYS A 148 -6.19 11.57 -22.20
N PRO A 149 -6.30 12.88 -21.96
CA PRO A 149 -5.84 13.55 -20.75
C PRO A 149 -6.69 13.15 -19.53
N LYS A 150 -6.11 13.20 -18.36
CA LYS A 150 -6.82 12.73 -17.16
C LYS A 150 -7.96 13.65 -16.73
N LEU A 151 -7.95 14.88 -17.21
CA LEU A 151 -9.00 15.85 -16.92
C LEU A 151 -9.37 16.60 -18.18
N GLY A 152 -10.60 17.06 -18.26
CA GLY A 152 -11.03 17.98 -19.29
C GLY A 152 -11.89 17.37 -20.39
N LEU A 153 -11.89 16.06 -20.53
CA LEU A 153 -12.78 15.45 -21.53
C LEU A 153 -14.22 15.48 -21.07
N SER A 154 -15.13 15.70 -22.02
CA SER A 154 -16.53 15.53 -21.71
C SER A 154 -16.85 14.07 -21.43
N ALA A 155 -17.97 13.81 -20.77
CA ALA A 155 -18.35 12.43 -20.48
C ALA A 155 -18.47 11.62 -21.76
N LYS A 156 -19.03 12.22 -22.82
CA LYS A 156 -19.17 11.54 -24.11
C LYS A 156 -17.81 11.18 -24.70
N ASN A 157 -16.89 12.14 -24.73
CA ASN A 157 -15.56 11.88 -25.31
C ASN A 157 -14.72 10.96 -24.43
N TYR A 158 -14.91 11.01 -23.13
CA TYR A 158 -14.24 10.07 -22.24
C TYR A 158 -14.72 8.65 -22.52
N GLY A 159 -16.02 8.47 -22.68
CA GLY A 159 -16.58 7.16 -23.02
C GLY A 159 -16.05 6.66 -24.35
N ARG A 160 -15.90 7.56 -25.34
CA ARG A 160 -15.36 7.19 -26.64
C ARG A 160 -13.90 6.74 -26.51
N ALA A 161 -13.11 7.46 -25.70
CA ALA A 161 -11.72 7.08 -25.49
C ALA A 161 -11.63 5.71 -24.81
N CYS A 162 -12.49 5.43 -23.85
CA CYS A 162 -12.55 4.12 -23.21
C CYS A 162 -12.90 3.04 -24.22
N TYR A 163 -13.86 3.29 -25.07
CA TYR A 163 -14.28 2.31 -26.07
C TYR A 163 -13.11 1.96 -27.00
N GLU A 164 -12.46 2.99 -27.53
CA GLU A 164 -11.33 2.75 -28.45
C GLU A 164 -10.17 2.03 -27.78
N CYS A 165 -9.90 2.38 -26.52
CA CYS A 165 -8.82 1.75 -25.77
C CYS A 165 -9.12 0.26 -25.53
N LEU A 166 -10.31 -0.05 -25.13
CA LEU A 166 -10.69 -1.43 -24.84
C LEU A 166 -10.76 -2.28 -26.12
N ARG A 167 -11.16 -1.66 -27.22
CA ARG A 167 -11.07 -2.38 -28.51
C ARG A 167 -9.66 -2.82 -28.86
N UNK A 168 -8.86 -2.04 -28.46
CA UNK A 168 -7.47 -2.29 -28.84
C UNK A 168 -6.75 -3.37 -28.10
N UNK A 169 -7.48 -4.04 -27.23
CA UNK A 169 -6.91 -5.17 -26.57
C UNK A 169 -6.50 -4.88 -25.17
N UNK A 170 -6.91 -3.87 -24.68
CA UNK A 170 -6.70 -3.59 -23.29
C UNK A 170 -7.77 -4.32 -22.49
N UNK A 171 -7.38 -4.81 -21.57
CA UNK A 171 -8.23 -5.64 -20.70
C UNK A 171 -8.85 -4.85 -19.62
N UNK A 172 -8.22 -3.76 -19.23
CA UNK A 172 -8.80 -2.93 -18.20
C UNK A 172 -8.58 -1.50 -18.60
N UNK A 173 -9.46 -0.73 -18.23
CA UNK A 173 -9.34 0.67 -18.47
C UNK A 173 -9.38 1.34 -17.16
N UNK A 174 -8.52 1.97 -16.87
CA UNK A 174 -8.43 2.66 -15.62
C UNK A 174 -8.79 4.09 -15.86
N UNK A 175 -9.58 4.42 -15.14
CA UNK A 175 -10.08 5.77 -15.21
C UNK A 175 -9.21 6.56 -14.30
N UNK A 176 -8.86 7.41 -14.58
CA UNK A 176 -7.95 8.21 -13.82
C UNK A 176 -8.62 8.73 -12.61
N UNK A 177 -7.94 8.71 -11.72
CA UNK A 177 -8.34 9.08 -10.39
C UNK A 177 -8.83 10.47 -10.26
N UNK A 178 -8.48 11.21 -10.89
CA UNK A 178 -8.88 12.58 -10.87
C UNK A 178 -10.08 12.88 -11.70
N UNK A 179 -10.53 12.09 -12.25
CA UNK A 179 -11.62 12.18 -13.19
C UNK A 179 -12.96 12.33 -12.55
N UNK A 180 -13.00 12.08 -11.53
CA UNK A 180 -14.28 12.02 -10.85
C UNK A 180 -14.80 13.40 -10.52
N UNK A 181 -14.18 14.10 -10.18
CA UNK A 181 -14.67 15.32 -9.64
C UNK A 181 -14.61 16.51 -10.57
N UNK A 182 -14.37 16.31 -11.52
CA UNK A 182 -14.34 17.38 -12.49
C UNK A 182 -15.70 17.83 -12.75
N UNK A 183 -15.87 18.92 -12.77
CA UNK A 183 -17.13 19.53 -13.06
C UNK A 183 -17.83 19.04 -14.25
N UNK A 184 -17.18 18.81 -15.15
CA UNK A 184 -17.71 18.37 -16.40
C UNK A 184 -17.98 16.91 -16.43
N UNK A 185 -17.44 16.34 -15.80
CA UNK A 185 -17.53 14.90 -15.88
C UNK A 185 -18.14 14.37 -14.63
N UNK A 186 -18.87 14.92 -14.20
CA UNK A 186 -19.54 14.44 -13.00
C UNK A 186 -19.53 12.95 -12.91
N UNK A 187 -19.32 12.44 -11.92
CA UNK A 187 -19.22 11.05 -11.66
C UNK A 187 -20.32 10.25 -12.32
N UNK A 188 -21.41 10.64 -12.21
CA UNK A 188 -22.51 9.94 -12.80
C UNK A 188 -22.46 9.88 -14.32
N UNK A 189 -22.17 10.73 -14.76
CA UNK A 189 -22.07 10.81 -16.20
C UNK A 189 -20.85 10.08 -16.72
N UNK A 190 -20.00 10.19 -16.13
CA UNK A 190 -18.77 9.51 -16.53
C UNK A 190 -18.93 8.02 -16.39
N UNK A 191 -19.49 7.67 -15.51
CA UNK A 191 -19.74 6.27 -15.28
C UNK A 191 -20.72 5.75 -16.29
N UNK A 192 -21.61 6.45 -16.55
CA UNK A 192 -22.59 6.03 -17.55
C UNK A 192 -22.02 5.96 -18.94
N UNK A 193 -21.36 6.73 -19.13
CA UNK A 193 -20.67 6.76 -20.41
C UNK A 193 -19.58 5.71 -20.50
N UNK A 194 -19.09 5.52 -19.60
CA UNK A 194 -18.07 4.47 -19.51
C UNK A 194 -18.72 3.12 -19.54
N UNK A 195 -19.75 2.96 -18.98
CA UNK A 195 -20.50 1.72 -19.01
C UNK A 195 -21.03 1.46 -20.41
N UNK A 196 -21.42 2.37 -20.89
CA UNK A 196 -21.88 2.30 -22.28
C UNK A 196 -20.76 1.94 -23.22
N UNK A 197 -19.80 2.42 -22.96
CA UNK A 197 -18.61 2.09 -23.74
C UNK A 197 -18.06 0.71 -23.45
N UNK A 198 -18.23 0.36 -22.40
CA UNK A 198 -17.82 -0.97 -21.97
C UNK A 198 -18.74 -2.02 -22.51
N UNK A 199 -19.87 -1.71 -22.55
CA UNK A 199 -20.81 -2.62 -23.16
C UNK A 199 -20.58 -2.77 -24.64
N UNK A 200 -20.30 -1.88 -25.09
CA UNK A 200 -19.96 -1.86 -26.49
C UNK A 200 -18.62 -2.52 -26.79
N UNK A 201 -17.87 -2.35 -26.02
CA UNK A 201 -16.56 -2.99 -26.18
C UNK A 201 -16.63 -4.47 -25.91
N UNK A 202 -17.38 -4.78 -25.06
CA UNK A 202 -17.58 -6.16 -24.70
C UNK A 202 -18.18 -6.90 -25.87
N UNK A 203 -18.92 -6.30 -26.45
CA UNK A 203 -19.55 -6.86 -27.63
C UNK A 203 -18.63 -6.99 -28.80
N UNK A 204 -17.79 -6.15 -28.74
CA UNK A 204 -16.86 -6.18 -29.84
C UNK A 204 -15.64 -7.04 -29.63
N UNK A 205 -15.33 -7.11 -28.51
CA UNK A 205 -14.09 -7.84 -28.27
C UNK A 205 -14.36 -9.18 -27.67
N UNK A 206 -15.31 -9.51 -27.32
CA UNK A 206 -15.61 -10.76 -26.72
C UNK A 206 -14.86 -11.06 -25.47
N UNK A 207 -14.27 -10.03 -24.96
CA UNK A 207 -13.52 -10.26 -23.74
C UNK A 207 -14.10 -9.43 -22.65
N UNK A 208 -13.77 -9.66 -21.56
CA UNK A 208 -14.36 -8.97 -20.46
C UNK A 208 -13.50 -7.78 -20.26
N UNK A 209 -13.95 -6.84 -20.37
CA UNK A 209 -13.24 -5.62 -20.22
C UNK A 209 -13.71 -4.98 -18.98
N UNK A 210 -12.93 -4.33 -18.36
CA UNK A 210 -13.27 -3.76 -17.09
C UNK A 210 -12.98 -2.30 -17.14
N UNK A 211 -13.64 -1.63 -16.40
CA UNK A 211 -13.56 -0.20 -16.29
C UNK A 211 -13.40 0.10 -14.86
N UNK A 212 -12.71 0.95 -14.54
CA UNK A 212 -12.47 1.31 -13.17
C UNK A 212 -13.01 2.69 -13.00
N UNK A 213 -13.66 2.87 -12.03
CA UNK A 213 -14.28 4.10 -11.68
C UNK A 213 -13.61 4.64 -10.48
N UNK A 214 -13.38 5.71 -10.34
CA UNK A 214 -12.67 6.32 -9.25
C UNK A 214 -13.64 6.60 -8.16
N UNK A 215 -13.37 6.33 -7.21
CA UNK A 215 -14.21 6.35 -6.05
C UNK A 215 -13.67 7.37 -5.07
N UNK A 216 -12.78 8.09 -5.27
CA UNK A 216 -12.21 9.10 -4.43
C UNK A 216 -13.12 10.32 -4.43
N UNK A 217 -13.42 10.51 -3.17
CA UNK A 217 -14.33 11.58 -2.97
C UNK A 217 -14.08 12.23 -1.67
N UNK A 218 -14.83 13.12 -1.24
CA UNK A 218 -14.74 13.92 -0.08
C UNK A 218 -14.90 13.21 1.21
N UNK A 219 -15.91 12.30 1.29
CA UNK A 219 -16.19 11.56 2.50
C UNK A 219 -16.26 10.06 2.18
N UNK A 220 -16.08 9.32 3.12
CA UNK A 220 -16.24 7.91 2.98
C UNK A 220 -17.60 7.54 2.56
N GLU A 221 -18.61 8.22 3.22
CA GLU A 221 -20.00 7.92 2.83
C GLU A 221 -20.24 8.15 1.35
N GLU A 222 -19.71 9.23 0.83
CA GLU A 222 -19.87 9.50 -0.60
C GLU A 222 -19.12 8.48 -1.45
N MET A 223 -17.97 8.03 -0.98
CA MET A 223 -17.24 6.99 -1.70
C MET A 223 -18.05 5.71 -1.79
N LEU A 224 -18.69 5.34 -0.69
CA LEU A 224 -19.53 4.15 -0.69
C LEU A 224 -20.73 4.32 -1.60
N LYS A 225 -21.34 5.51 -1.64
CA LYS A 225 -22.41 5.77 -2.57
C LYS A 225 -21.98 5.60 -4.02
N ARG A 226 -20.78 6.07 -4.33
CA ARG A 226 -20.23 5.92 -5.68
C ARG A 226 -19.93 4.46 -6.00
N ALA A 227 -19.46 3.71 -5.01
CA ALA A 227 -19.22 2.29 -5.22
C ALA A 227 -20.52 1.54 -5.48
N VAL A 228 -21.58 1.89 -4.74
CA VAL A 228 -22.90 1.31 -4.96
C VAL A 228 -23.39 1.65 -6.38
N PHE A 229 -23.24 2.89 -6.79
CA PHE A 229 -23.64 3.34 -8.12
C PHE A 229 -22.90 2.56 -9.21
N ALA A 230 -21.57 2.42 -9.05
CA ALA A 230 -20.78 1.67 -10.02
C ALA A 230 -21.24 0.22 -10.10
N ARG A 231 -21.48 -0.39 -8.94
CA ARG A 231 -21.95 -1.76 -8.89
C ARG A 231 -23.29 -1.92 -9.62
N GLU A 232 -24.20 -1.00 -9.38
CA GLU A 232 -25.51 -1.04 -10.01
C GLU A 232 -25.43 -0.88 -11.53
N LEU A 233 -24.43 -0.14 -12.01
CA LEU A 233 -24.19 0.00 -13.45
C LEU A 233 -23.48 -1.21 -14.04
N GLY A 234 -23.02 -2.13 -13.21
CA GLY A 234 -22.30 -3.31 -13.71
C GLY A 234 -20.81 -3.10 -13.89
N VAL A 235 -20.26 -2.03 -13.34
CA VAL A 235 -18.81 -1.81 -13.38
C VAL A 235 -18.12 -2.82 -12.47
N PRO A 236 -17.17 -3.60 -12.98
CA PRO A 236 -16.58 -4.68 -12.17
C PRO A 236 -15.42 -4.26 -11.27
N ILE A 237 -14.82 -3.09 -11.52
CA ILE A 237 -13.61 -2.65 -10.81
C ILE A 237 -13.79 -1.21 -10.37
N ILE A 238 -13.53 -0.93 -9.09
CA ILE A 238 -13.47 0.45 -8.63
C ILE A 238 -12.06 0.79 -8.20
N MET A 239 -11.75 2.07 -8.21
CA MET A 239 -10.41 2.57 -7.91
C MET A 239 -10.40 3.40 -6.65
N HIS A 240 -9.28 3.36 -5.95
CA HIS A 240 -9.07 4.20 -4.78
C HIS A 240 -7.60 4.57 -4.66
N ASP A 241 -7.33 5.74 -4.13
CA ASP A 241 -5.98 6.23 -3.82
C ASP A 241 -5.78 6.03 -2.32
N TYR A 242 -5.08 4.95 -1.93
CA TYR A 242 -5.09 4.56 -0.53
C TYR A 242 -4.28 5.50 0.38
N LEU A 243 -3.33 6.22 -0.18
CA LEU A 243 -2.53 7.14 0.62
C LEU A 243 -3.24 8.47 0.82
N THR A 244 -3.79 9.05 -0.27
CA THR A 244 -4.50 10.33 -0.13
C THR A 244 -5.87 10.14 0.48
N GLY A 245 -6.52 9.01 0.20
CA GLY A 245 -7.83 8.73 0.79
C GLY A 245 -7.77 8.17 2.20
N GLY A 246 -6.65 7.51 2.53
CA GLY A 246 -6.44 7.00 3.87
C GLY A 246 -6.66 5.49 3.97
N PHE A 247 -5.93 4.89 4.90
CA PHE A 247 -5.98 3.44 5.08
C PHE A 247 -7.33 2.97 5.61
N THR A 248 -7.96 3.77 6.47
CA THR A 248 -9.24 3.40 7.04
C THR A 248 -10.34 3.39 5.98
N ALA A 249 -10.38 4.43 5.15
CA ALA A 249 -11.34 4.46 4.04
C ALA A 249 -11.09 3.31 3.07
N ASN A 250 -9.81 3.02 2.82
CA ASN A 250 -9.44 1.93 1.92
C ASN A 250 -9.93 0.59 2.46
N THR A 251 -9.82 0.38 3.77
CA THR A 251 -10.27 -0.85 4.40
C THR A 251 -11.78 -1.00 4.28
N SER A 252 -12.53 0.07 4.52
CA SER A 252 -13.99 0.03 4.36
C SER A 252 -14.38 -0.32 2.92
N LEU A 253 -13.70 0.30 1.97
CA LEU A 253 -13.95 0.04 0.56
C LEU A 253 -13.63 -1.41 0.19
N ALA A 254 -12.54 -1.94 0.76
CA ALA A 254 -12.18 -3.33 0.50
C ALA A 254 -13.24 -4.30 1.02
N TYR A 255 -13.79 -4.02 2.19
CA TYR A 255 -14.90 -4.83 2.71
C TYR A 255 -16.10 -4.78 1.78
N TYR A 256 -16.45 -3.59 1.33
CA TYR A 256 -17.60 -3.45 0.41
C TYR A 256 -17.35 -4.23 -0.88
N CYS A 257 -16.14 -4.13 -1.42
CA CYS A 257 -15.80 -4.81 -2.67
C CYS A 257 -15.88 -6.32 -2.52
N ARG A 258 -15.39 -6.85 -1.39
CA ARG A 258 -15.44 -8.28 -1.16
C ARG A 258 -16.88 -8.76 -1.06
N ASP A 259 -17.71 -8.01 -0.34
CA ASP A 259 -19.09 -8.41 -0.09
C ASP A 259 -19.96 -8.30 -1.35
N ASN A 260 -19.54 -7.52 -2.33
CA ASN A 260 -20.36 -7.20 -3.48
C ASN A 260 -19.74 -7.58 -4.83
N GLY A 261 -18.70 -8.39 -4.80
CA GLY A 261 -18.12 -8.94 -6.01
C GLY A 261 -17.38 -7.96 -6.89
N LEU A 262 -16.88 -6.87 -6.31
CA LEU A 262 -16.13 -5.85 -7.06
C LEU A 262 -14.64 -6.02 -6.82
N LEU A 263 -13.83 -5.81 -7.87
CA LEU A 263 -12.39 -5.73 -7.74
C LEU A 263 -12.00 -4.32 -7.31
N LEU A 264 -10.91 -4.22 -6.56
CA LEU A 264 -10.43 -2.93 -6.06
C LEU A 264 -9.04 -2.65 -6.61
N HIS A 265 -8.94 -1.63 -7.45
CA HIS A 265 -7.69 -1.18 -8.07
C HIS A 265 -7.17 0.01 -7.30
N ILE A 266 -5.88 -0.06 -6.90
CA ILE A 266 -5.32 0.96 -6.04
C ILE A 266 -4.25 1.75 -6.78
N HIS A 267 -4.34 3.06 -6.68
CA HIS A 267 -3.32 3.99 -7.15
C HIS A 267 -2.52 4.49 -5.96
N ARG A 268 -1.22 4.70 -6.18
CA ARG A 268 -0.34 5.10 -5.07
C ARG A 268 -0.02 6.60 -5.06
N ALA A 269 -0.98 7.42 -5.45
CA ALA A 269 -0.80 8.87 -5.43
C ALA A 269 -0.25 9.34 -4.10
N MET A 270 0.74 10.23 -4.12
CA MET A 270 1.44 10.78 -2.96
C MET A 270 2.59 9.90 -2.44
N HIS A 271 2.81 8.72 -3.03
CA HIS A 271 3.82 7.83 -2.47
C HIS A 271 5.22 8.45 -2.51
N ALA A 272 5.51 9.21 -3.57
CA ALA A 272 6.88 9.72 -3.74
C ALA A 272 7.27 10.74 -2.67
N VAL A 273 6.29 11.49 -2.14
CA VAL A 273 6.55 12.39 -1.01
C VAL A 273 7.07 11.58 0.19
N ILE A 274 6.60 10.35 0.32
CA ILE A 274 6.91 9.49 1.47
C ILE A 274 8.17 8.67 1.22
N ASP A 275 8.34 8.12 0.01
CA ASP A 275 9.32 7.05 -0.18
C ASP A 275 10.55 7.42 -1.02
N ARG A 276 10.61 8.64 -1.61
CA ARG A 276 11.69 8.88 -2.57
C ARG A 276 13.03 9.20 -1.91
N GLN A 277 13.03 9.73 -0.68
CA GLN A 277 14.28 10.09 -0.04
C GLN A 277 14.94 8.88 0.60
N LYS A 278 16.26 8.79 0.44
CA LYS A 278 17.00 7.62 0.91
C LYS A 278 17.06 7.54 2.42
N ASN A 279 17.18 8.68 3.11
CA ASN A 279 17.49 8.69 4.53
C ASN A 279 16.33 9.10 5.42
N HIS A 280 15.18 9.47 4.83
CA HIS A 280 14.06 9.92 5.64
C HIS A 280 12.75 9.51 4.96
N GLY A 281 11.78 9.10 5.76
CA GLY A 281 10.47 8.70 5.25
C GLY A 281 10.21 7.22 5.43
N MET A 282 9.56 6.60 4.43
CA MET A 282 9.25 5.16 4.45
C MET A 282 9.52 4.58 3.08
N HIS A 283 10.14 3.42 3.04
CA HIS A 283 10.36 2.74 1.77
C HIS A 283 9.01 2.25 1.21
N PHE A 284 8.89 2.23 -0.11
CA PHE A 284 7.65 1.78 -0.73
C PHE A 284 7.28 0.35 -0.35
N ARG A 285 8.27 -0.51 -0.04
CA ARG A 285 7.92 -1.87 0.35
C ARG A 285 7.05 -1.91 1.60
N VAL A 286 7.22 -0.94 2.50
CA VAL A 286 6.35 -0.83 3.68
C VAL A 286 4.95 -0.42 3.26
N LEU A 287 4.85 0.55 2.35
CA LEU A 287 3.54 0.98 1.83
C LEU A 287 2.86 -0.16 1.07
N ALA A 288 3.64 -0.99 0.38
CA ALA A 288 3.09 -2.15 -0.33
C ALA A 288 2.50 -3.18 0.64
N LYS A 289 3.23 -3.48 1.71
CA LYS A 289 2.71 -4.39 2.74
C LYS A 289 1.44 -3.83 3.38
N ALA A 290 1.44 -2.53 3.66
CA ALA A 290 0.28 -1.88 4.23
C ALA A 290 -0.92 -1.98 3.30
N LEU A 291 -0.70 -1.83 1.99
CA LEU A 291 -1.77 -1.95 1.01
C LEU A 291 -2.35 -3.36 1.01
N ARG A 292 -1.49 -4.36 1.01
CA ARG A 292 -1.98 -5.74 1.02
C ARG A 292 -2.85 -6.01 2.24
N MET A 293 -2.45 -5.46 3.40
CA MET A 293 -3.22 -5.62 4.63
C MET A 293 -4.53 -4.84 4.59
N SER A 294 -4.46 -3.56 4.17
CA SER A 294 -5.67 -2.72 4.20
C SER A 294 -6.67 -3.14 3.12
N GLY A 295 -6.18 -3.70 2.01
CA GLY A 295 -7.03 -4.26 0.98
C GLY A 295 -6.89 -3.60 -0.37
N GLY A 296 -6.68 -4.41 -1.39
CA GLY A 296 -6.61 -3.97 -2.77
C GLY A 296 -6.25 -5.17 -3.63
N ASP A 297 -6.83 -5.24 -4.80
CA ASP A 297 -6.55 -6.37 -5.71
C ASP A 297 -5.45 -6.03 -6.68
N HIS A 298 -5.26 -4.77 -6.99
CA HIS A 298 -4.17 -4.28 -7.84
C HIS A 298 -3.52 -3.08 -7.19
N ILE A 299 -2.21 -2.88 -7.42
CA ILE A 299 -1.56 -1.63 -7.04
C ILE A 299 -0.48 -1.28 -8.05
N HIS A 300 -0.39 0.00 -8.36
CA HIS A 300 0.69 0.53 -9.21
C HIS A 300 2.02 0.38 -8.47
N ALA A 301 2.95 -0.31 -9.09
CA ALA A 301 4.23 -0.68 -8.46
C ALA A 301 5.44 -0.14 -9.22
N GLY A 302 5.22 0.66 -10.27
CA GLY A 302 6.33 1.13 -11.08
C GLY A 302 6.83 0.07 -12.01
N THR A 303 7.94 0.38 -12.69
CA THR A 303 8.49 -0.53 -13.69
C THR A 303 9.95 -0.85 -13.36
N VAL A 304 10.39 -2.02 -13.77
CA VAL A 304 11.81 -2.40 -13.64
C VAL A 304 12.60 -2.05 -14.90
N VAL A 305 11.93 -1.71 -15.97
CA VAL A 305 12.60 -1.43 -17.24
C VAL A 305 13.32 -0.08 -17.15
N GLY A 306 14.60 -0.07 -17.54
CA GLY A 306 15.38 1.15 -17.55
C GLY A 306 15.94 1.57 -16.20
N LYS A 307 15.67 0.84 -15.14
CA LYS A 307 16.21 1.17 -13.82
C LYS A 307 17.63 0.63 -13.67
N LEU A 308 18.35 1.24 -12.76
CA LEU A 308 19.64 0.70 -12.35
C LEU A 308 19.45 -0.67 -11.74
N GLU A 309 20.51 -1.49 -11.76
CA GLU A 309 20.40 -2.87 -11.31
C GLU A 309 19.88 -2.98 -9.88
N GLY A 310 20.40 -2.14 -8.97
CA GLY A 310 19.96 -2.17 -7.59
C GLY A 310 18.48 -1.81 -7.44
N GLU A 311 18.03 -0.82 -8.20
CA GLU A 311 16.64 -0.42 -8.18
C GLU A 311 15.74 -1.52 -8.71
N ARG A 312 16.22 -2.23 -9.72
CA ARG A 312 15.46 -3.35 -10.28
C ARG A 312 15.26 -4.44 -9.25
N GLU A 313 16.34 -4.81 -8.53
CA GLU A 313 16.23 -5.84 -7.50
C GLU A 313 15.27 -5.43 -6.39
N MET A 314 15.31 -4.17 -5.96
CA MET A 314 14.39 -3.67 -4.94
C MET A 314 12.94 -3.75 -5.42
N THR A 315 12.70 -3.38 -6.67
CA THR A 315 11.34 -3.45 -7.22
C THR A 315 10.84 -4.88 -7.27
N LEU A 316 11.70 -5.80 -7.72
CA LEU A 316 11.32 -7.22 -7.74
C LEU A 316 11.03 -7.72 -6.33
N GLY A 317 11.76 -7.22 -5.34
CA GLY A 317 11.53 -7.60 -3.95
C GLY A 317 10.14 -7.22 -3.48
N PHE A 318 9.74 -5.95 -3.65
CA PHE A 318 8.42 -5.59 -3.14
C PHE A 318 7.28 -6.10 -4.03
N VAL A 319 7.57 -6.40 -5.29
CA VAL A 319 6.58 -7.09 -6.13
C VAL A 319 6.28 -8.48 -5.55
N ASP A 320 7.32 -9.21 -5.15
CA ASP A 320 7.11 -10.52 -4.53
C ASP A 320 6.36 -10.40 -3.20
N LEU A 321 6.63 -9.34 -2.42
CA LEU A 321 5.90 -9.12 -1.17
C LEU A 321 4.41 -8.89 -1.41
N LEU A 322 4.06 -8.33 -2.55
CA LEU A 322 2.65 -8.14 -2.91
C LEU A 322 2.00 -9.45 -3.34
N ARG A 323 2.74 -10.28 -4.08
CA ARG A 323 2.14 -11.42 -4.77
C ARG A 323 2.22 -12.74 -4.01
N ASP A 324 3.34 -12.99 -3.32
CA ASP A 324 3.65 -14.32 -2.82
C ASP A 324 3.14 -14.50 -1.40
N ASP A 325 2.90 -15.76 -1.01
CA ASP A 325 2.48 -16.08 0.35
C ASP A 325 3.64 -16.03 1.33
N TYR A 326 4.84 -16.38 0.87
CA TYR A 326 6.01 -16.50 1.72
C TYR A 326 7.22 -15.91 0.98
N ILE A 327 7.92 -15.00 1.63
CA ILE A 327 9.08 -14.36 1.05
C ILE A 327 10.25 -14.47 2.03
N GLU A 328 11.35 -15.02 1.56
CA GLU A 328 12.55 -15.20 2.37
C GLU A 328 13.30 -13.88 2.51
N LYS A 329 13.88 -13.65 3.68
CA LYS A 329 14.77 -12.53 3.91
C LYS A 329 15.86 -12.50 2.85
N ASP A 330 16.11 -11.32 2.28
CA ASP A 330 17.10 -11.17 1.22
C ASP A 330 17.50 -9.70 1.13
N ARG A 331 18.62 -9.34 1.78
CA ARG A 331 19.05 -7.94 1.82
C ARG A 331 19.41 -7.40 0.45
N SER A 332 19.81 -8.25 -0.49
CA SER A 332 20.13 -7.77 -1.83
C SER A 332 18.89 -7.26 -2.57
N ARG A 333 17.72 -7.68 -2.13
CA ARG A 333 16.45 -7.22 -2.68
C ARG A 333 15.72 -6.28 -1.73
N GLY A 334 16.39 -5.85 -0.67
CA GLY A 334 15.81 -4.94 0.29
C GLY A 334 14.84 -5.59 1.27
N ILE A 335 14.87 -6.91 1.37
CA ILE A 335 13.94 -7.61 2.25
C ILE A 335 14.66 -7.92 3.55
N PHE A 336 14.35 -7.16 4.58
CA PHE A 336 15.04 -7.24 5.87
C PHE A 336 14.55 -8.40 6.72
N PHE A 337 13.30 -8.87 6.49
CA PHE A 337 12.69 -9.90 7.31
C PHE A 337 12.01 -10.92 6.42
N THR A 338 12.08 -12.19 6.80
CA THR A 338 11.21 -13.20 6.20
C THR A 338 9.76 -12.84 6.52
N GLN A 339 8.91 -12.85 5.51
CA GLN A 339 7.50 -12.48 5.66
C GLN A 339 6.62 -13.65 5.26
N ASP A 340 5.80 -14.10 6.17
CA ASP A 340 4.85 -15.20 5.91
C ASP A 340 3.43 -14.65 6.00
N TRP A 341 2.80 -14.49 4.84
CA TRP A 341 1.43 -13.98 4.79
C TRP A 341 0.40 -15.08 5.05
N VAL A 342 0.86 -16.33 5.11
CA VAL A 342 0.03 -17.51 5.31
C VAL A 342 -0.96 -17.63 4.14
N SER A 343 -2.23 -17.27 4.35
CA SER A 343 -3.23 -17.44 3.31
C SER A 343 -3.84 -16.11 2.83
N MET A 344 -3.25 -14.98 3.22
CA MET A 344 -3.78 -13.70 2.75
C MET A 344 -3.64 -13.63 1.23
N PRO A 345 -4.70 -13.29 0.48
CA PRO A 345 -4.59 -13.25 -0.98
C PRO A 345 -3.52 -12.28 -1.45
N GLY A 346 -2.98 -12.54 -2.63
CA GLY A 346 -1.97 -11.68 -3.22
C GLY A 346 -2.58 -10.53 -4.00
N VAL A 347 -1.75 -9.51 -4.22
CA VAL A 347 -2.12 -8.30 -4.95
C VAL A 347 -1.40 -8.33 -6.29
N ILE A 348 -2.10 -7.99 -7.37
CA ILE A 348 -1.48 -7.89 -8.69
C ILE A 348 -0.70 -6.58 -8.78
N PRO A 349 0.62 -6.64 -8.96
CA PRO A 349 1.37 -5.40 -9.17
C PRO A 349 1.18 -4.91 -10.60
N VAL A 350 0.93 -3.61 -10.74
CA VAL A 350 0.74 -2.99 -12.04
C VAL A 350 2.01 -2.24 -12.40
N ALA A 351 2.67 -2.69 -13.48
CA ALA A 351 3.82 -1.97 -14.01
C ALA A 351 3.29 -0.90 -14.93
N SER A 352 3.64 0.35 -14.63
CA SER A 352 3.22 1.47 -15.45
C SER A 352 4.43 2.21 -15.94
N GLY A 353 4.39 2.59 -17.18
CA GLY A 353 5.48 3.34 -17.75
C GLY A 353 5.14 3.72 -19.16
N GLY A 354 5.83 4.73 -19.64
CA GLY A 354 5.67 5.12 -21.01
C GLY A 354 6.26 4.07 -21.95
N ILE A 355 5.68 3.98 -23.11
CA ILE A 355 6.19 3.13 -24.17
C ILE A 355 7.08 3.96 -25.08
#